data_cb50faf8dc108e250dee02775836704f
#
_entry.id   cb50faf8dc108e250dee02775836704f
#
_cell.length_a   1.000
_cell.length_b   1.000
_cell.length_c   1.000
_cell.angle_alpha   90.00
_cell.angle_beta   90.00
_cell.angle_gamma   90.00
#
_symmetry.space_group_name_H-M   'P 1'
#
loop_
_entity.id
_entity.type
_entity.pdbx_description
1 polymer ?
#
loop_
_entity_poly.entity_id
_entity_poly.type
_entity_poly.pdbx_seq_one_letter_code
_entity_poly.pdbx_strand_id
1 'polypeptide(L)'
;MKNEEENIIHRVQAGILSWYGFGLDSSVLYIGDKEPVYEYLQQLAHEEKIHEVCLVSPENLSEICLSGRKYDYVISIAALEKIKDVRSVLKEMYSVLSGDGHLLLGMNNRFGIRYFCGDRDKYTHRNFDGIENYRRAYSKVEDTFCGCMYSLEEIKRMLQAAGWHKDDISSYSVFSGLDYPQYIFAEEYMPNEDLVNRIRPKYGYPETVFLEEDHLYSGLIENGMFHKMANAYLLDCSHVHNDSRPVLEVSNSLERLQDHAFSTIISRDTVSKKAYQKEANDSLKILESNTNLLESRNIPVVTGKYHEQNGLGVFSTKLIQADTARSVITNAAEESSDKFYELMDLFMKELENSSETEMMSETEADRALKKLSALGMNARESADMKKMLMTHKVLKKGLFDFVPINSFFVDRQFLMFDQEFLIEDLPLDVMKWRVTASVY
;
A
#
# COMPACT_ATOMS: atom_id res chain seq x y z
N MET A 1 -6.30 -22.66 -8.49
CA MET A 1 -6.06 -22.29 -7.07
C MET A 1 -4.58 -22.10 -6.76
N LYS A 2 -3.67 -23.13 -6.80
CA LYS A 2 -2.23 -22.88 -6.53
C LYS A 2 -1.61 -21.76 -7.39
N ASN A 3 -1.86 -21.75 -8.70
CA ASN A 3 -1.33 -20.68 -9.59
C ASN A 3 -1.91 -19.30 -9.29
N GLU A 4 -3.10 -19.18 -8.76
CA GLU A 4 -3.75 -17.91 -8.47
C GLU A 4 -3.19 -17.30 -7.17
N GLU A 5 -2.98 -18.11 -6.14
CA GLU A 5 -2.32 -17.69 -4.89
C GLU A 5 -0.87 -17.26 -5.14
N GLU A 6 -0.11 -18.01 -5.95
CA GLU A 6 1.26 -17.64 -6.34
C GLU A 6 1.28 -16.31 -7.10
N ASN A 7 0.35 -16.10 -8.04
CA ASN A 7 0.23 -14.83 -8.78
C ASN A 7 -0.10 -13.64 -7.86
N ILE A 8 -0.95 -13.83 -6.85
CA ILE A 8 -1.25 -12.78 -5.87
C ILE A 8 0.00 -12.44 -5.04
N ILE A 9 0.74 -13.45 -4.56
CA ILE A 9 1.97 -13.23 -3.79
C ILE A 9 3.00 -12.48 -4.63
N HIS A 10 3.23 -12.89 -5.89
CA HIS A 10 4.15 -12.21 -6.80
C HIS A 10 3.76 -10.75 -7.03
N ARG A 11 2.47 -10.48 -7.26
CA ARG A 11 1.97 -9.11 -7.43
C ARG A 11 2.15 -8.27 -6.19
N VAL A 12 1.87 -8.82 -5.01
CA VAL A 12 2.05 -8.12 -3.74
C VAL A 12 3.52 -7.76 -3.51
N GLN A 13 4.44 -8.70 -3.74
CA GLN A 13 5.88 -8.47 -3.57
C GLN A 13 6.43 -7.46 -4.58
N ALA A 14 5.93 -7.45 -5.82
CA ALA A 14 6.26 -6.44 -6.82
C ALA A 14 5.78 -5.03 -6.42
N GLY A 15 4.85 -4.93 -5.49
CA GLY A 15 4.34 -3.68 -4.92
C GLY A 15 5.41 -2.76 -4.33
N ILE A 16 6.59 -3.28 -4.00
CA ILE A 16 7.72 -2.46 -3.54
C ILE A 16 8.15 -1.43 -4.61
N LEU A 17 8.00 -1.74 -5.91
CA LEU A 17 8.39 -0.89 -7.03
C LEU A 17 7.27 -0.60 -8.03
N SER A 18 6.07 -1.17 -7.91
CA SER A 18 4.99 -1.01 -8.90
C SER A 18 4.49 0.44 -9.03
N TRP A 19 4.67 1.24 -8.02
CA TRP A 19 4.36 2.67 -7.98
C TRP A 19 5.46 3.54 -8.60
N TYR A 20 6.70 3.02 -8.66
CA TYR A 20 7.85 3.78 -9.12
C TYR A 20 7.76 4.12 -10.62
N GLY A 21 8.19 5.30 -10.99
CA GLY A 21 8.15 5.79 -12.37
C GLY A 21 9.48 5.57 -13.09
N PHE A 22 9.63 4.44 -13.79
CA PHE A 22 10.79 4.22 -14.65
C PHE A 22 10.69 5.00 -15.96
N GLY A 23 11.81 5.49 -16.49
CA GLY A 23 11.86 6.08 -17.83
C GLY A 23 11.67 5.04 -18.94
N LEU A 24 11.01 5.40 -20.04
CA LEU A 24 10.69 4.46 -21.14
C LEU A 24 11.95 3.83 -21.77
N ASP A 25 13.04 4.60 -21.92
CA ASP A 25 14.29 4.16 -22.53
C ASP A 25 15.33 3.67 -21.50
N SER A 26 14.89 3.42 -20.25
CA SER A 26 15.81 3.11 -19.16
C SER A 26 16.35 1.68 -19.25
N SER A 27 17.65 1.56 -19.00
CA SER A 27 18.34 0.28 -18.79
C SER A 27 18.39 -0.05 -17.30
N VAL A 28 17.97 -1.27 -16.95
CA VAL A 28 17.90 -1.74 -15.57
C VAL A 28 18.85 -2.91 -15.33
N LEU A 29 19.67 -2.84 -14.28
CA LEU A 29 20.43 -3.96 -13.75
C LEU A 29 19.78 -4.45 -12.45
N TYR A 30 19.21 -5.64 -12.46
CA TYR A 30 18.70 -6.28 -11.25
C TYR A 30 19.76 -7.20 -10.65
N ILE A 31 20.10 -6.98 -9.38
CA ILE A 31 21.12 -7.75 -8.65
C ILE A 31 20.41 -8.60 -7.60
N GLY A 32 20.38 -9.90 -7.87
CA GLY A 32 19.66 -10.88 -7.04
C GLY A 32 19.34 -12.17 -7.82
N ASP A 33 18.29 -12.83 -7.40
CA ASP A 33 17.75 -14.04 -8.03
C ASP A 33 16.52 -13.70 -8.90
N LYS A 34 15.97 -14.73 -9.57
CA LYS A 34 14.66 -14.60 -10.26
C LYS A 34 13.56 -14.53 -9.21
N GLU A 35 13.23 -13.34 -8.78
CA GLU A 35 12.24 -13.02 -7.76
C GLU A 35 11.07 -12.24 -8.38
N PRO A 36 9.92 -12.12 -7.70
CA PRO A 36 8.74 -11.41 -8.22
C PRO A 36 9.01 -9.99 -8.70
N VAL A 37 9.93 -9.26 -8.05
CA VAL A 37 10.33 -7.92 -8.50
C VAL A 37 11.08 -7.96 -9.83
N TYR A 38 11.98 -8.93 -10.02
CA TYR A 38 12.65 -9.12 -11.30
C TYR A 38 11.66 -9.49 -12.40
N GLU A 39 10.72 -10.39 -12.13
CA GLU A 39 9.68 -10.79 -13.08
C GLU A 39 8.80 -9.60 -13.49
N TYR A 40 8.44 -8.74 -12.53
CA TYR A 40 7.73 -7.49 -12.79
C TYR A 40 8.53 -6.56 -13.73
N LEU A 41 9.83 -6.38 -13.48
CA LEU A 41 10.70 -5.58 -14.34
C LEU A 41 10.84 -6.19 -15.76
N GLN A 42 10.92 -7.53 -15.86
CA GLN A 42 10.89 -8.21 -17.17
C GLN A 42 9.57 -7.96 -17.91
N GLN A 43 8.45 -7.97 -17.20
CA GLN A 43 7.16 -7.63 -17.81
C GLN A 43 7.16 -6.17 -18.32
N LEU A 44 7.71 -5.22 -17.56
CA LEU A 44 7.84 -3.84 -18.01
C LEU A 44 8.70 -3.73 -19.29
N ALA A 45 9.79 -4.48 -19.38
CA ALA A 45 10.63 -4.50 -20.59
C ALA A 45 9.89 -5.13 -21.78
N HIS A 46 9.17 -6.22 -21.56
CA HIS A 46 8.36 -6.87 -22.62
C HIS A 46 7.22 -5.97 -23.11
N GLU A 47 6.67 -5.13 -22.26
CA GLU A 47 5.63 -4.15 -22.57
C GLU A 47 6.19 -2.81 -23.09
N GLU A 48 7.49 -2.74 -23.37
CA GLU A 48 8.21 -1.54 -23.87
C GLU A 48 8.09 -0.33 -22.91
N LYS A 49 7.90 -0.57 -21.62
CA LYS A 49 7.83 0.47 -20.58
C LYS A 49 9.19 0.85 -20.01
N ILE A 50 10.17 -0.02 -20.19
CA ILE A 50 11.60 0.21 -20.00
C ILE A 50 12.34 -0.44 -21.18
N HIS A 51 13.57 -0.01 -21.45
CA HIS A 51 14.32 -0.53 -22.61
C HIS A 51 14.74 -1.98 -22.40
N GLU A 52 15.36 -2.29 -21.27
CA GLU A 52 15.86 -3.64 -20.95
C GLU A 52 16.01 -3.86 -19.45
N VAL A 53 16.03 -5.13 -19.05
CA VAL A 53 16.43 -5.55 -17.71
C VAL A 53 17.45 -6.68 -17.80
N CYS A 54 18.61 -6.49 -17.16
CA CYS A 54 19.66 -7.50 -17.02
C CYS A 54 19.63 -8.06 -15.59
N LEU A 55 19.77 -9.39 -15.45
CA LEU A 55 19.90 -10.08 -14.16
C LEU A 55 21.35 -10.46 -13.93
N VAL A 56 21.86 -10.18 -12.73
CA VAL A 56 23.17 -10.65 -12.28
C VAL A 56 23.12 -11.08 -10.81
N SER A 57 23.81 -12.15 -10.44
CA SER A 57 24.00 -12.46 -9.02
C SER A 57 25.02 -11.51 -8.39
N PRO A 58 24.94 -11.22 -7.09
CA PRO A 58 25.89 -10.32 -6.42
C PRO A 58 27.36 -10.76 -6.59
N GLU A 59 27.62 -12.07 -6.65
CA GLU A 59 28.97 -12.61 -6.82
C GLU A 59 29.58 -12.35 -8.20
N ASN A 60 28.73 -12.17 -9.22
CA ASN A 60 29.15 -11.95 -10.62
C ASN A 60 29.10 -10.48 -11.03
N LEU A 61 28.78 -9.56 -10.12
CA LEU A 61 28.68 -8.12 -10.42
C LEU A 61 30.00 -7.54 -10.93
N SER A 62 31.14 -8.03 -10.45
CA SER A 62 32.46 -7.63 -10.90
C SER A 62 32.68 -7.80 -12.42
N GLU A 63 32.06 -8.79 -13.05
CA GLU A 63 32.11 -9.00 -14.51
C GLU A 63 31.44 -7.85 -15.26
N ILE A 64 30.31 -7.37 -14.73
CA ILE A 64 29.60 -6.21 -15.27
C ILE A 64 30.46 -4.95 -15.13
N CYS A 65 31.11 -4.74 -13.97
CA CYS A 65 32.03 -3.63 -13.75
C CYS A 65 33.16 -3.61 -14.79
N LEU A 66 33.75 -4.78 -15.09
CA LEU A 66 34.82 -4.93 -16.08
C LEU A 66 34.37 -4.62 -17.52
N SER A 67 33.08 -4.86 -17.83
CA SER A 67 32.54 -4.53 -19.17
C SER A 67 32.45 -3.04 -19.45
N GLY A 68 32.51 -2.20 -18.42
CA GLY A 68 32.34 -0.74 -18.52
C GLY A 68 30.92 -0.28 -18.82
N ARG A 69 29.93 -1.21 -18.86
CA ARG A 69 28.53 -0.89 -19.11
C ARG A 69 27.95 -0.11 -17.95
N LYS A 70 27.08 0.86 -18.26
CA LYS A 70 26.35 1.69 -17.28
C LYS A 70 24.85 1.44 -17.39
N TYR A 71 24.15 1.64 -16.28
CA TYR A 71 22.70 1.43 -16.19
C TYR A 71 22.04 2.65 -15.55
N ASP A 72 20.83 2.94 -16.00
CA ASP A 72 20.03 4.05 -15.45
C ASP A 72 19.44 3.67 -14.09
N TYR A 73 19.14 2.40 -13.90
CA TYR A 73 18.72 1.86 -12.60
C TYR A 73 19.52 0.62 -12.24
N VAL A 74 20.00 0.59 -11.00
CA VAL A 74 20.56 -0.60 -10.35
C VAL A 74 19.61 -0.96 -9.21
N ILE A 75 19.07 -2.17 -9.20
CA ILE A 75 18.02 -2.58 -8.27
C ILE A 75 18.46 -3.84 -7.54
N SER A 76 18.30 -3.86 -6.20
CA SER A 76 18.52 -5.05 -5.39
C SER A 76 17.54 -5.07 -4.22
N ILE A 77 16.73 -6.13 -4.12
CA ILE A 77 15.74 -6.28 -3.05
C ILE A 77 16.14 -7.49 -2.19
N ALA A 78 16.52 -7.23 -0.93
CA ALA A 78 16.97 -8.22 0.07
C ALA A 78 18.20 -9.07 -0.31
N ALA A 79 18.72 -9.03 -1.53
CA ALA A 79 19.81 -9.92 -1.96
C ALA A 79 21.13 -9.65 -1.21
N LEU A 80 21.43 -8.38 -0.87
CA LEU A 80 22.66 -8.02 -0.17
C LEU A 80 22.73 -8.54 1.26
N GLU A 81 21.62 -8.90 1.86
CA GLU A 81 21.56 -9.44 3.22
C GLU A 81 22.26 -10.80 3.32
N LYS A 82 22.42 -11.53 2.21
CA LYS A 82 23.13 -12.83 2.12
C LYS A 82 24.63 -12.68 1.83
N ILE A 83 25.13 -11.45 1.68
CA ILE A 83 26.50 -11.15 1.31
C ILE A 83 27.32 -10.74 2.55
N LYS A 84 28.52 -11.33 2.73
CA LYS A 84 29.40 -10.98 3.84
C LYS A 84 30.04 -9.60 3.67
N ASP A 85 30.53 -9.31 2.45
CA ASP A 85 31.15 -8.02 2.12
C ASP A 85 30.21 -7.13 1.31
N VAL A 86 29.15 -6.66 1.95
CA VAL A 86 28.17 -5.75 1.36
C VAL A 86 28.82 -4.45 0.87
N ARG A 87 29.88 -3.98 1.56
CA ARG A 87 30.54 -2.70 1.21
C ARG A 87 31.24 -2.78 -0.15
N SER A 88 31.85 -3.91 -0.48
CA SER A 88 32.46 -4.10 -1.80
C SER A 88 31.40 -4.09 -2.89
N VAL A 89 30.31 -4.84 -2.70
CA VAL A 89 29.19 -4.91 -3.66
C VAL A 89 28.54 -3.53 -3.86
N LEU A 90 28.34 -2.75 -2.81
CA LEU A 90 27.82 -1.37 -2.94
C LEU A 90 28.74 -0.45 -3.76
N LYS A 91 30.08 -0.59 -3.64
CA LYS A 91 31.01 0.18 -4.50
C LYS A 91 30.93 -0.25 -5.96
N GLU A 92 30.75 -1.54 -6.22
CA GLU A 92 30.54 -2.05 -7.56
C GLU A 92 29.22 -1.52 -8.14
N MET A 93 28.11 -1.56 -7.36
CA MET A 93 26.83 -0.94 -7.75
C MET A 93 26.97 0.53 -8.10
N TYR A 94 27.69 1.29 -7.27
CA TYR A 94 27.99 2.70 -7.55
C TYR A 94 28.74 2.86 -8.88
N SER A 95 29.70 1.99 -9.16
CA SER A 95 30.55 2.06 -10.34
C SER A 95 29.82 1.73 -11.66
N VAL A 96 28.71 1.01 -11.64
CA VAL A 96 27.93 0.63 -12.84
C VAL A 96 26.72 1.53 -13.10
N LEU A 97 26.44 2.50 -12.24
CA LEU A 97 25.40 3.50 -12.49
C LEU A 97 25.83 4.50 -13.56
N SER A 98 24.87 4.97 -14.36
CA SER A 98 25.01 6.15 -15.23
C SER A 98 25.16 7.43 -14.40
N GLY A 99 25.52 8.55 -15.06
CA GLY A 99 25.78 9.82 -14.35
C GLY A 99 24.56 10.38 -13.62
N ASP A 100 23.36 10.09 -14.09
CA ASP A 100 22.06 10.45 -13.52
C ASP A 100 21.25 9.24 -13.04
N GLY A 101 21.94 8.09 -12.88
CA GLY A 101 21.32 6.83 -12.51
C GLY A 101 20.92 6.74 -11.04
N HIS A 102 20.00 5.81 -10.76
CA HIS A 102 19.45 5.53 -9.44
C HIS A 102 19.74 4.11 -8.95
N LEU A 103 20.19 3.98 -7.72
CA LEU A 103 20.18 2.72 -6.99
C LEU A 103 18.86 2.61 -6.20
N LEU A 104 18.07 1.56 -6.45
CA LEU A 104 16.91 1.20 -5.63
C LEU A 104 17.26 -0.03 -4.79
N LEU A 105 17.45 0.19 -3.49
CA LEU A 105 17.92 -0.83 -2.56
C LEU A 105 16.86 -1.15 -1.50
N GLY A 106 16.28 -2.35 -1.55
CA GLY A 106 15.38 -2.87 -0.54
C GLY A 106 16.12 -3.71 0.50
N MET A 107 16.01 -3.39 1.79
CA MET A 107 16.65 -4.15 2.88
C MET A 107 15.74 -4.26 4.11
N ASN A 108 15.74 -5.42 4.76
CA ASN A 108 15.05 -5.61 6.02
C ASN A 108 15.79 -4.90 7.16
N ASN A 109 15.02 -4.41 8.12
CA ASN A 109 15.56 -3.69 9.28
C ASN A 109 15.73 -4.64 10.46
N ARG A 110 16.97 -4.83 10.96
CA ARG A 110 17.22 -5.63 12.17
C ARG A 110 16.55 -5.07 13.44
N PHE A 111 16.15 -3.78 13.44
CA PHE A 111 15.36 -3.14 14.47
C PHE A 111 13.88 -2.98 14.09
N GLY A 112 13.38 -3.77 13.11
CA GLY A 112 11.97 -3.79 12.77
C GLY A 112 11.12 -4.14 13.98
N ILE A 113 9.99 -3.43 14.15
CA ILE A 113 9.10 -3.59 15.32
C ILE A 113 8.62 -5.03 15.47
N ARG A 114 8.44 -5.78 14.37
CA ARG A 114 8.04 -7.18 14.38
C ARG A 114 8.94 -8.07 15.24
N TYR A 115 10.25 -7.79 15.25
CA TYR A 115 11.22 -8.58 16.03
C TYR A 115 11.13 -8.29 17.55
N PHE A 116 10.72 -7.07 17.92
CA PHE A 116 10.41 -6.73 19.32
C PHE A 116 9.08 -7.34 19.76
N CYS A 117 8.15 -7.57 18.82
CA CYS A 117 6.89 -8.26 19.08
C CYS A 117 7.03 -9.79 19.17
N GLY A 118 8.22 -10.35 18.89
CA GLY A 118 8.50 -11.77 19.05
C GLY A 118 8.65 -12.56 17.75
N ASP A 119 8.50 -11.93 16.57
CA ASP A 119 8.81 -12.61 15.31
C ASP A 119 10.29 -13.01 15.27
N ARG A 120 10.60 -14.12 14.61
CA ARG A 120 11.96 -14.62 14.53
C ARG A 120 12.75 -13.97 13.41
N ASP A 121 14.06 -13.92 13.59
CA ASP A 121 14.98 -13.49 12.55
C ASP A 121 14.87 -14.39 11.30
N LYS A 122 14.83 -13.76 10.14
CA LYS A 122 14.65 -14.43 8.84
C LYS A 122 15.77 -15.43 8.51
N TYR A 123 17.00 -15.19 8.96
CA TYR A 123 18.19 -15.97 8.61
C TYR A 123 18.57 -16.99 9.65
N THR A 124 18.43 -16.65 10.92
CA THR A 124 18.83 -17.53 12.03
C THR A 124 17.67 -18.31 12.61
N HIS A 125 16.42 -17.95 12.28
CA HIS A 125 15.18 -18.55 12.79
C HIS A 125 15.05 -18.48 14.33
N ARG A 126 15.78 -17.54 14.95
CA ARG A 126 15.79 -17.32 16.41
C ARG A 126 15.32 -15.91 16.75
N ASN A 127 14.78 -15.76 17.96
CA ASN A 127 14.36 -14.45 18.44
C ASN A 127 15.59 -13.59 18.80
N PHE A 128 15.53 -12.30 18.45
CA PHE A 128 16.44 -11.22 18.85
C PHE A 128 17.85 -11.26 18.26
N ASP A 129 18.23 -12.23 17.44
CA ASP A 129 19.59 -12.32 16.89
C ASP A 129 19.99 -11.08 16.10
N GLY A 130 19.08 -10.55 15.23
CA GLY A 130 19.30 -9.30 14.52
C GLY A 130 19.44 -8.10 15.46
N ILE A 131 18.56 -7.99 16.48
CA ILE A 131 18.60 -6.93 17.49
C ILE A 131 19.94 -6.92 18.21
N GLU A 132 20.48 -8.10 18.59
CA GLU A 132 21.78 -8.27 19.21
C GLU A 132 22.97 -8.21 18.24
N ASN A 133 22.74 -7.80 17.00
CA ASN A 133 23.76 -7.73 15.95
C ASN A 133 24.45 -9.08 15.70
N TYR A 134 23.69 -10.17 15.70
CA TYR A 134 24.11 -11.54 15.39
C TYR A 134 25.24 -12.11 16.25
N ARG A 135 25.49 -11.53 17.43
CA ARG A 135 26.60 -11.93 18.32
C ARG A 135 26.58 -13.41 18.68
N ARG A 136 25.38 -14.00 18.85
CA ARG A 136 25.22 -15.42 19.18
C ARG A 136 25.20 -16.29 17.93
N ALA A 137 24.72 -15.76 16.80
CA ALA A 137 24.57 -16.51 15.57
C ALA A 137 25.91 -16.83 14.89
N TYR A 138 26.84 -15.86 14.91
CA TYR A 138 28.12 -15.93 14.20
C TYR A 138 29.28 -15.70 15.16
N SER A 139 29.25 -16.40 16.33
CA SER A 139 30.23 -16.22 17.39
C SER A 139 31.50 -17.08 17.22
N LYS A 140 31.38 -18.16 16.44
CA LYS A 140 32.44 -19.12 16.23
C LYS A 140 32.90 -19.12 14.76
N VAL A 141 34.14 -19.53 14.54
CA VAL A 141 34.74 -19.60 13.19
C VAL A 141 34.02 -20.61 12.29
N GLU A 142 33.49 -21.69 12.87
CA GLU A 142 32.75 -22.75 12.19
C GLU A 142 31.29 -22.38 11.88
N ASP A 143 30.77 -21.27 12.41
CA ASP A 143 29.39 -20.85 12.15
C ASP A 143 29.21 -20.49 10.67
N THR A 144 28.20 -21.09 10.03
CA THR A 144 27.85 -20.81 8.64
C THR A 144 27.08 -19.50 8.58
N PHE A 145 27.57 -18.55 7.78
CA PHE A 145 26.85 -17.31 7.53
C PHE A 145 25.64 -17.57 6.61
N CYS A 146 24.44 -17.33 7.10
CA CYS A 146 23.19 -17.50 6.35
C CYS A 146 22.61 -16.16 5.87
N GLY A 147 23.06 -15.04 6.45
CA GLY A 147 22.58 -13.69 6.14
C GLY A 147 22.48 -12.83 7.41
N CYS A 148 22.35 -11.54 7.20
CA CYS A 148 22.09 -10.58 8.28
C CYS A 148 21.33 -9.37 7.75
N MET A 149 20.52 -8.78 8.62
CA MET A 149 19.83 -7.51 8.38
C MET A 149 20.62 -6.36 8.98
N TYR A 150 20.34 -5.14 8.50
CA TYR A 150 21.04 -3.93 8.94
C TYR A 150 20.01 -2.89 9.41
N SER A 151 20.42 -1.98 10.30
CA SER A 151 19.61 -0.81 10.63
C SER A 151 19.74 0.25 9.53
N LEU A 152 18.78 1.18 9.46
CA LEU A 152 18.81 2.28 8.50
C LEU A 152 20.13 3.06 8.54
N GLU A 153 20.62 3.38 9.72
CA GLU A 153 21.88 4.14 9.89
C GLU A 153 23.12 3.34 9.46
N GLU A 154 23.09 2.01 9.60
CA GLU A 154 24.17 1.14 9.09
C GLU A 154 24.17 1.14 7.56
N ILE A 155 22.99 1.00 6.94
CA ILE A 155 22.84 1.02 5.47
C ILE A 155 23.30 2.37 4.93
N LYS A 156 22.80 3.50 5.48
CA LYS A 156 23.20 4.85 5.05
C LYS A 156 24.72 5.06 5.16
N ARG A 157 25.36 4.63 6.24
CA ARG A 157 26.81 4.70 6.38
C ARG A 157 27.57 3.85 5.36
N MET A 158 27.07 2.67 5.01
CA MET A 158 27.66 1.81 3.98
C MET A 158 27.56 2.45 2.58
N LEU A 159 26.40 3.05 2.26
CA LEU A 159 26.20 3.78 1.01
C LEU A 159 27.14 4.98 0.90
N GLN A 160 27.27 5.78 1.95
CA GLN A 160 28.21 6.90 1.99
C GLN A 160 29.66 6.45 1.80
N ALA A 161 30.06 5.34 2.43
CA ALA A 161 31.39 4.75 2.27
C ALA A 161 31.62 4.17 0.86
N ALA A 162 30.56 3.87 0.10
CA ALA A 162 30.61 3.43 -1.27
C ALA A 162 30.67 4.57 -2.30
N GLY A 163 30.29 5.79 -1.91
CA GLY A 163 30.44 6.99 -2.75
C GLY A 163 29.22 7.91 -2.82
N TRP A 164 28.04 7.51 -2.30
CA TRP A 164 26.85 8.37 -2.33
C TRP A 164 26.95 9.51 -1.31
N HIS A 165 26.54 10.71 -1.70
CA HIS A 165 26.41 11.80 -0.76
C HIS A 165 25.18 11.61 0.13
N LYS A 166 25.24 12.10 1.36
CA LYS A 166 24.15 11.93 2.34
C LYS A 166 22.80 12.46 1.82
N ASP A 167 22.83 13.60 1.16
CA ASP A 167 21.61 14.29 0.69
C ASP A 167 21.04 13.67 -0.59
N ASP A 168 21.77 12.74 -1.22
CA ASP A 168 21.36 12.00 -2.41
C ASP A 168 20.75 10.63 -2.05
N ILE A 169 20.61 10.32 -0.76
CA ILE A 169 20.02 9.08 -0.23
C ILE A 169 18.64 9.38 0.31
N SER A 170 17.60 9.00 -0.43
CA SER A 170 16.22 8.99 0.03
C SER A 170 15.90 7.66 0.69
N SER A 171 15.18 7.68 1.80
CA SER A 171 14.74 6.47 2.46
C SER A 171 13.22 6.44 2.62
N TYR A 172 12.65 5.28 2.36
CA TYR A 172 11.25 4.96 2.56
C TYR A 172 11.13 3.81 3.55
N SER A 173 10.31 4.01 4.57
CA SER A 173 9.94 2.95 5.51
C SER A 173 8.91 2.02 4.89
N VAL A 174 9.10 0.71 4.98
CA VAL A 174 8.23 -0.30 4.37
C VAL A 174 7.55 -1.15 5.46
N PHE A 175 6.24 -1.10 5.48
CA PHE A 175 5.34 -1.92 6.32
C PHE A 175 4.46 -2.81 5.41
N SER A 176 4.22 -4.06 5.69
CA SER A 176 4.68 -4.89 6.81
C SER A 176 6.06 -5.52 6.60
N GLY A 177 6.86 -5.11 5.63
CA GLY A 177 8.17 -5.61 5.27
C GLY A 177 8.30 -5.87 3.77
N LEU A 178 9.47 -6.32 3.30
CA LEU A 178 9.70 -6.54 1.86
C LEU A 178 8.86 -7.68 1.27
N ASP A 179 8.51 -8.67 2.09
CA ASP A 179 7.68 -9.80 1.65
C ASP A 179 6.20 -9.39 1.45
N TYR A 180 5.78 -8.30 2.08
CA TYR A 180 4.43 -7.73 1.98
C TYR A 180 4.48 -6.20 2.09
N PRO A 181 4.97 -5.49 1.06
CA PRO A 181 5.13 -4.03 1.08
C PRO A 181 3.78 -3.33 0.91
N GLN A 182 2.95 -3.38 1.95
CA GLN A 182 1.61 -2.82 1.94
C GLN A 182 1.62 -1.31 2.02
N TYR A 183 2.47 -0.74 2.88
CA TYR A 183 2.64 0.70 3.05
C TYR A 183 4.10 1.09 2.93
N ILE A 184 4.34 2.17 2.20
CA ILE A 184 5.68 2.74 1.97
C ILE A 184 5.59 4.22 2.29
N PHE A 185 6.39 4.71 3.24
CA PHE A 185 6.37 6.10 3.70
C PHE A 185 7.73 6.75 3.53
N ALA A 186 7.77 7.92 2.92
CA ALA A 186 8.98 8.74 2.89
C ALA A 186 9.41 9.14 4.31
N GLU A 187 10.72 9.20 4.57
CA GLU A 187 11.26 9.51 5.91
C GLU A 187 10.83 10.89 6.42
N GLU A 188 10.60 11.84 5.53
CA GLU A 188 10.12 13.19 5.84
C GLU A 188 8.61 13.28 6.08
N TYR A 189 7.86 12.23 5.84
CA TYR A 189 6.40 12.20 5.99
C TYR A 189 6.01 11.34 7.18
N MET A 190 5.37 11.96 8.16
CA MET A 190 4.78 11.23 9.29
C MET A 190 3.29 11.03 9.01
N PRO A 191 2.84 9.76 8.88
CA PRO A 191 1.44 9.48 8.66
C PRO A 191 0.59 9.86 9.88
N ASN A 192 -0.72 10.00 9.68
CA ASN A 192 -1.64 10.23 10.80
C ASN A 192 -1.84 8.95 11.62
N GLU A 193 -2.40 9.07 12.82
CA GLU A 193 -2.54 7.99 13.80
C GLU A 193 -3.54 6.89 13.38
N ASP A 194 -4.37 7.12 12.35
CA ASP A 194 -5.32 6.11 11.83
C ASP A 194 -4.66 4.89 11.16
N LEU A 195 -3.33 4.77 11.21
CA LEU A 195 -2.59 3.65 10.66
C LEU A 195 -2.93 2.30 11.30
N VAL A 196 -3.27 2.28 12.57
CA VAL A 196 -3.64 1.06 13.31
C VAL A 196 -4.71 0.26 12.56
N ASN A 197 -5.63 0.97 11.90
CA ASN A 197 -6.72 0.36 11.16
C ASN A 197 -6.38 -0.01 9.71
N ARG A 198 -5.22 0.39 9.21
CA ARG A 198 -4.82 0.25 7.80
C ARG A 198 -3.74 -0.80 7.59
N ILE A 199 -2.67 -0.79 8.39
CA ILE A 199 -1.57 -1.73 8.25
C ILE A 199 -2.00 -3.10 8.79
N ARG A 200 -1.78 -4.14 7.99
CA ARG A 200 -2.01 -5.54 8.38
C ARG A 200 -0.67 -6.22 8.62
N PRO A 201 -0.22 -6.34 9.88
CA PRO A 201 1.04 -6.99 10.20
C PRO A 201 1.12 -8.40 9.61
N LYS A 202 2.28 -8.77 9.08
CA LYS A 202 2.59 -10.11 8.57
C LYS A 202 3.87 -10.60 9.22
N TYR A 203 3.77 -11.74 9.88
CA TYR A 203 4.88 -12.35 10.62
C TYR A 203 5.39 -13.59 9.89
N GLY A 204 6.71 -13.80 9.95
CA GLY A 204 7.33 -15.03 9.46
C GLY A 204 7.04 -16.23 10.37
N TYR A 205 6.89 -15.98 11.67
CA TYR A 205 6.66 -16.96 12.72
C TYR A 205 5.53 -16.48 13.66
N PRO A 206 4.26 -16.46 13.19
CA PRO A 206 3.15 -15.90 13.95
C PRO A 206 2.95 -16.61 15.31
N GLU A 207 3.34 -17.90 15.42
CA GLU A 207 3.26 -18.67 16.68
C GLU A 207 4.22 -18.21 17.79
N THR A 208 5.19 -17.35 17.45
CA THR A 208 6.15 -16.80 18.43
C THR A 208 5.86 -15.36 18.82
N VAL A 209 4.90 -14.74 18.15
CA VAL A 209 4.48 -13.35 18.39
C VAL A 209 3.67 -13.29 19.69
N PHE A 210 4.03 -12.38 20.58
CA PHE A 210 3.38 -12.17 21.87
C PHE A 210 2.81 -10.76 22.04
N LEU A 211 3.06 -9.87 21.08
CA LEU A 211 2.57 -8.49 21.05
C LEU A 211 2.20 -8.10 19.60
N GLU A 212 1.03 -7.52 19.41
CA GLU A 212 0.59 -7.03 18.10
C GLU A 212 1.27 -5.69 17.78
N GLU A 213 1.97 -5.61 16.64
CA GLU A 213 2.74 -4.40 16.29
C GLU A 213 1.86 -3.20 15.95
N ASP A 214 0.66 -3.41 15.43
CA ASP A 214 -0.31 -2.36 15.12
C ASP A 214 -0.77 -1.58 16.37
N HIS A 215 -0.81 -2.20 17.53
CA HIS A 215 -1.09 -1.54 18.80
C HIS A 215 0.03 -0.56 19.24
N LEU A 216 1.20 -0.61 18.61
CA LEU A 216 2.35 0.21 18.97
C LEU A 216 2.55 1.41 18.05
N TYR A 217 1.92 1.45 16.87
CA TYR A 217 2.21 2.47 15.87
C TYR A 217 1.94 3.89 16.35
N SER A 218 0.82 4.15 17.04
CA SER A 218 0.51 5.47 17.60
C SER A 218 1.62 5.97 18.52
N GLY A 219 2.05 5.14 19.48
CA GLY A 219 3.14 5.48 20.38
C GLY A 219 4.49 5.69 19.67
N LEU A 220 4.77 4.95 18.59
CA LEU A 220 5.98 5.15 17.79
C LEU A 220 5.93 6.47 17.00
N ILE A 221 4.76 6.86 16.49
CA ILE A 221 4.54 8.14 15.81
C ILE A 221 4.77 9.30 16.77
N GLU A 222 4.08 9.30 17.92
CA GLU A 222 4.21 10.33 18.95
C GLU A 222 5.65 10.55 19.42
N ASN A 223 6.43 9.47 19.51
CA ASN A 223 7.82 9.50 19.99
C ASN A 223 8.86 9.63 18.88
N GLY A 224 8.47 9.82 17.62
CA GLY A 224 9.38 9.98 16.47
C GLY A 224 10.21 8.74 16.16
N MET A 225 9.73 7.55 16.55
CA MET A 225 10.40 6.27 16.34
C MET A 225 9.85 5.46 15.17
N PHE A 226 8.73 5.87 14.60
CA PHE A 226 8.01 5.14 13.57
C PHE A 226 8.91 4.70 12.41
N HIS A 227 9.61 5.63 11.75
CA HIS A 227 10.51 5.30 10.65
C HIS A 227 11.71 4.45 11.08
N LYS A 228 12.24 4.66 12.28
CA LYS A 228 13.42 3.91 12.77
C LYS A 228 13.11 2.46 13.08
N MET A 229 11.85 2.15 13.40
CA MET A 229 11.39 0.81 13.73
C MET A 229 10.55 0.17 12.61
N ALA A 230 10.53 0.76 11.41
CA ALA A 230 9.93 0.12 10.24
C ALA A 230 10.55 -1.27 9.99
N ASN A 231 9.75 -2.21 9.48
CA ASN A 231 10.19 -3.59 9.29
C ASN A 231 11.21 -3.75 8.16
N ALA A 232 11.18 -2.84 7.18
CA ALA A 232 12.16 -2.78 6.09
C ALA A 232 12.28 -1.36 5.53
N TYR A 233 13.23 -1.17 4.63
CA TYR A 233 13.47 0.08 3.92
C TYR A 233 13.61 -0.15 2.43
N LEU A 234 13.12 0.81 1.64
CA LEU A 234 13.52 1.04 0.27
C LEU A 234 14.33 2.34 0.25
N LEU A 235 15.56 2.28 -0.26
CA LEU A 235 16.41 3.44 -0.44
C LEU A 235 16.51 3.75 -1.94
N ASP A 236 16.30 5.02 -2.29
CA ASP A 236 16.54 5.57 -3.62
C ASP A 236 17.76 6.49 -3.53
N CYS A 237 18.85 6.10 -4.17
CA CYS A 237 20.12 6.79 -4.13
C CYS A 237 20.52 7.24 -5.53
N SER A 238 20.63 8.53 -5.76
CA SER A 238 21.02 9.10 -7.06
C SER A 238 22.48 9.62 -7.05
N HIS A 239 23.08 9.78 -8.24
CA HIS A 239 24.36 10.44 -8.39
C HIS A 239 24.23 11.97 -8.45
N VAL A 240 23.05 12.47 -8.83
CA VAL A 240 22.76 13.90 -8.96
C VAL A 240 21.71 14.24 -7.92
N HIS A 241 21.97 15.30 -7.16
CA HIS A 241 21.00 15.80 -6.20
C HIS A 241 19.68 16.14 -6.89
N ASN A 242 18.61 15.49 -6.44
CA ASN A 242 17.27 15.69 -6.97
C ASN A 242 16.36 16.17 -5.85
N ASP A 243 16.02 17.45 -5.85
CA ASP A 243 15.10 18.05 -4.88
C ASP A 243 13.64 17.61 -5.08
N SER A 244 13.33 16.98 -6.20
CA SER A 244 11.99 16.50 -6.49
C SER A 244 11.74 15.11 -5.90
N ARG A 245 11.26 15.06 -4.68
CA ARG A 245 10.71 13.84 -4.05
C ARG A 245 9.22 14.00 -3.90
N PRO A 246 8.44 13.70 -4.95
CA PRO A 246 7.02 13.97 -4.94
C PRO A 246 6.22 12.97 -4.09
N VAL A 247 6.73 11.76 -3.86
CA VAL A 247 5.97 10.67 -3.21
C VAL A 247 6.22 10.68 -1.72
N LEU A 248 5.13 10.83 -0.95
CA LEU A 248 5.12 10.85 0.52
C LEU A 248 4.68 9.50 1.09
N GLU A 249 3.65 8.91 0.50
CA GLU A 249 3.08 7.64 0.93
C GLU A 249 2.62 6.83 -0.28
N VAL A 250 2.81 5.51 -0.19
CA VAL A 250 2.19 4.54 -1.09
C VAL A 250 1.44 3.52 -0.26
N SER A 251 0.19 3.26 -0.60
CA SER A 251 -0.58 2.16 -0.05
C SER A 251 -0.98 1.19 -1.16
N ASN A 252 -0.58 -0.06 -1.02
CA ASN A 252 -0.78 -1.10 -2.00
C ASN A 252 -2.01 -1.95 -1.64
N SER A 253 -2.93 -2.11 -2.59
CA SER A 253 -4.09 -3.01 -2.52
C SER A 253 -3.96 -4.10 -3.60
N LEU A 254 -2.77 -4.72 -3.68
CA LEU A 254 -2.41 -5.66 -4.75
C LEU A 254 -2.86 -7.11 -4.47
N GLU A 255 -3.32 -7.41 -3.27
CA GLU A 255 -3.92 -8.68 -2.88
C GLU A 255 -5.36 -8.85 -3.40
N ARG A 256 -5.99 -7.75 -3.84
CA ARG A 256 -7.35 -7.74 -4.39
C ARG A 256 -7.43 -8.49 -5.72
N LEU A 257 -8.65 -8.67 -6.24
CA LEU A 257 -8.85 -9.18 -7.61
C LEU A 257 -8.11 -8.30 -8.63
N GLN A 258 -7.77 -8.87 -9.77
CA GLN A 258 -6.92 -8.21 -10.78
C GLN A 258 -7.50 -6.89 -11.29
N ASP A 259 -8.82 -6.80 -11.42
CA ASP A 259 -9.56 -5.61 -11.84
C ASP A 259 -9.63 -4.51 -10.77
N HIS A 260 -9.22 -4.81 -9.53
CA HIS A 260 -9.18 -3.88 -8.38
C HIS A 260 -7.80 -3.81 -7.74
N ALA A 261 -6.75 -4.28 -8.43
CA ALA A 261 -5.38 -4.22 -7.94
C ALA A 261 -4.72 -2.89 -8.36
N PHE A 262 -4.56 -1.98 -7.41
CA PHE A 262 -3.90 -0.68 -7.63
C PHE A 262 -3.14 -0.21 -6.40
N SER A 263 -2.24 0.75 -6.64
CA SER A 263 -1.52 1.48 -5.60
C SER A 263 -2.09 2.89 -5.46
N THR A 264 -2.36 3.32 -4.24
CA THR A 264 -2.66 4.72 -3.93
C THR A 264 -1.37 5.42 -3.59
N ILE A 265 -1.06 6.50 -4.29
CA ILE A 265 0.18 7.26 -4.18
C ILE A 265 -0.18 8.67 -3.71
N ILE A 266 0.32 9.06 -2.55
CA ILE A 266 0.17 10.42 -2.01
C ILE A 266 1.45 11.19 -2.31
N SER A 267 1.31 12.31 -2.99
CA SER A 267 2.36 13.30 -3.26
C SER A 267 2.06 14.59 -2.51
N ARG A 268 2.90 15.63 -2.65
CA ARG A 268 2.72 16.90 -1.93
C ARG A 268 1.38 17.57 -2.20
N ASP A 269 0.87 17.46 -3.43
CA ASP A 269 -0.34 18.18 -3.87
C ASP A 269 -1.43 17.26 -4.43
N THR A 270 -1.12 15.98 -4.64
CA THR A 270 -2.03 15.04 -5.33
C THR A 270 -2.11 13.70 -4.63
N VAL A 271 -3.25 13.05 -4.79
CA VAL A 271 -3.46 11.63 -4.50
C VAL A 271 -3.79 10.95 -5.81
N SER A 272 -3.08 9.87 -6.14
CA SER A 272 -3.29 9.13 -7.39
C SER A 272 -3.49 7.65 -7.09
N LYS A 273 -4.53 7.04 -7.66
CA LYS A 273 -4.67 5.59 -7.74
C LYS A 273 -4.16 5.12 -9.09
N LYS A 274 -3.12 4.28 -9.11
CA LYS A 274 -2.48 3.74 -10.30
C LYS A 274 -2.79 2.26 -10.41
N ALA A 275 -3.34 1.83 -11.54
CA ALA A 275 -3.58 0.43 -11.84
C ALA A 275 -2.26 -0.35 -11.88
N TYR A 276 -2.23 -1.54 -11.28
CA TYR A 276 -1.08 -2.44 -11.39
C TYR A 276 -0.96 -3.03 -12.81
N GLN A 277 -2.10 -3.33 -13.41
CA GLN A 277 -2.22 -3.93 -14.74
C GLN A 277 -3.49 -3.41 -15.46
N LYS A 278 -3.60 -3.65 -16.77
CA LYS A 278 -4.66 -3.08 -17.60
C LYS A 278 -6.07 -3.48 -17.18
N GLU A 279 -6.23 -4.66 -16.59
CA GLU A 279 -7.51 -5.16 -16.08
C GLU A 279 -8.12 -4.25 -15.01
N ALA A 280 -7.30 -3.49 -14.29
CA ALA A 280 -7.78 -2.54 -13.28
C ALA A 280 -8.16 -1.16 -13.84
N ASN A 281 -7.91 -0.88 -15.13
CA ASN A 281 -8.19 0.42 -15.72
C ASN A 281 -9.68 0.79 -15.66
N ASP A 282 -10.57 -0.18 -15.90
CA ASP A 282 -12.01 0.09 -15.93
C ASP A 282 -12.56 0.40 -14.54
N SER A 283 -12.02 -0.19 -13.50
CA SER A 283 -12.38 0.16 -12.11
C SER A 283 -12.05 1.61 -11.78
N LEU A 284 -10.93 2.14 -12.29
CA LEU A 284 -10.58 3.55 -12.09
C LEU A 284 -11.44 4.51 -12.92
N LYS A 285 -11.94 4.09 -14.10
CA LYS A 285 -12.94 4.85 -14.88
C LYS A 285 -14.28 4.88 -14.14
N ILE A 286 -14.66 3.75 -13.51
CA ILE A 286 -15.88 3.67 -12.70
C ILE A 286 -15.77 4.61 -11.50
N LEU A 287 -14.63 4.70 -10.85
CA LEU A 287 -14.37 5.62 -9.74
C LEU A 287 -14.62 7.10 -10.16
N GLU A 288 -14.14 7.52 -11.34
CA GLU A 288 -14.45 8.85 -11.88
C GLU A 288 -15.95 9.02 -12.14
N SER A 289 -16.60 8.01 -12.74
CA SER A 289 -18.03 8.04 -13.03
C SER A 289 -18.88 8.16 -11.75
N ASN A 290 -18.51 7.43 -10.69
CA ASN A 290 -19.19 7.46 -9.40
C ASN A 290 -19.00 8.83 -8.70
N THR A 291 -17.81 9.41 -8.80
CA THR A 291 -17.53 10.77 -8.28
C THR A 291 -18.41 11.80 -8.99
N ASN A 292 -18.49 11.76 -10.33
CA ASN A 292 -19.34 12.65 -11.12
C ASN A 292 -20.84 12.45 -10.82
N LEU A 293 -21.26 11.21 -10.51
CA LEU A 293 -22.64 10.92 -10.12
C LEU A 293 -23.01 11.63 -8.81
N LEU A 294 -22.17 11.60 -7.80
CA LEU A 294 -22.40 12.32 -6.53
C LEU A 294 -22.42 13.84 -6.74
N GLU A 295 -21.47 14.36 -7.51
CA GLU A 295 -21.42 15.78 -7.84
C GLU A 295 -22.71 16.25 -8.52
N SER A 296 -23.26 15.46 -9.45
CA SER A 296 -24.53 15.75 -10.13
C SER A 296 -25.74 15.82 -9.18
N ARG A 297 -25.62 15.23 -8.01
CA ARG A 297 -26.63 15.24 -6.92
C ARG A 297 -26.36 16.28 -5.84
N ASN A 298 -25.40 17.17 -6.09
CA ASN A 298 -24.95 18.20 -5.15
C ASN A 298 -24.38 17.63 -3.83
N ILE A 299 -23.86 16.41 -3.85
CA ILE A 299 -23.07 15.86 -2.75
C ILE A 299 -21.63 16.35 -2.90
N PRO A 300 -21.03 16.98 -1.89
CA PRO A 300 -19.64 17.42 -1.95
C PRO A 300 -18.69 16.24 -2.14
N VAL A 301 -17.80 16.32 -3.14
CA VAL A 301 -16.84 15.26 -3.48
C VAL A 301 -15.46 15.84 -3.75
N VAL A 302 -14.43 15.07 -3.47
CA VAL A 302 -13.08 15.34 -3.98
C VAL A 302 -13.06 14.98 -5.45
N THR A 303 -13.12 15.98 -6.31
CA THR A 303 -13.12 15.77 -7.77
C THR A 303 -11.80 15.18 -8.24
N GLY A 304 -11.86 14.23 -9.15
CA GLY A 304 -10.69 13.57 -9.73
C GLY A 304 -10.84 13.34 -11.21
N LYS A 305 -9.73 13.01 -11.86
CA LYS A 305 -9.66 12.74 -13.29
C LYS A 305 -8.95 11.43 -13.58
N TYR A 306 -9.56 10.62 -14.43
CA TYR A 306 -8.92 9.46 -15.04
C TYR A 306 -8.06 9.88 -16.23
N HIS A 307 -6.89 9.28 -16.36
CA HIS A 307 -6.03 9.34 -17.54
C HIS A 307 -5.23 8.03 -17.64
N GLU A 308 -4.59 7.82 -18.76
CA GLU A 308 -3.70 6.67 -18.94
C GLU A 308 -2.24 7.14 -19.00
N GLN A 309 -1.38 6.44 -18.27
CA GLN A 309 0.06 6.62 -18.31
C GLN A 309 0.71 5.29 -18.67
N ASN A 310 1.40 5.22 -19.80
CA ASN A 310 2.03 4.00 -20.31
C ASN A 310 1.05 2.79 -20.40
N GLY A 311 -0.19 3.05 -20.81
CA GLY A 311 -1.25 2.03 -20.94
C GLY A 311 -1.89 1.56 -19.63
N LEU A 312 -1.48 2.12 -18.49
CA LEU A 312 -2.08 1.89 -17.17
C LEU A 312 -2.97 3.07 -16.77
N GLY A 313 -4.15 2.76 -16.23
CA GLY A 313 -5.06 3.75 -15.71
C GLY A 313 -4.50 4.44 -14.45
N VAL A 314 -4.72 5.73 -14.37
CA VAL A 314 -4.43 6.56 -13.21
C VAL A 314 -5.63 7.45 -12.96
N PHE A 315 -6.16 7.42 -11.74
CA PHE A 315 -7.16 8.36 -11.27
C PHE A 315 -6.51 9.30 -10.27
N SER A 316 -6.50 10.60 -10.56
CA SER A 316 -5.81 11.61 -9.72
C SER A 316 -6.77 12.64 -9.16
N THR A 317 -6.59 12.97 -7.90
CA THR A 317 -7.30 14.03 -7.17
C THR A 317 -6.32 15.00 -6.55
N LYS A 318 -6.81 16.15 -6.10
CA LYS A 318 -6.04 17.05 -5.23
C LYS A 318 -5.90 16.43 -3.84
N LEU A 319 -4.73 16.59 -3.22
CA LEU A 319 -4.54 16.25 -1.81
C LEU A 319 -5.36 17.22 -0.92
N ILE A 320 -6.22 16.67 -0.08
CA ILE A 320 -6.99 17.42 0.91
C ILE A 320 -6.34 17.22 2.28
N GLN A 321 -5.94 18.32 2.89
CA GLN A 321 -5.38 18.31 4.25
C GLN A 321 -6.51 18.63 5.25
N ALA A 322 -7.25 17.60 5.64
CA ALA A 322 -8.33 17.69 6.61
C ALA A 322 -8.51 16.36 7.34
N ASP A 323 -9.11 16.40 8.50
CA ASP A 323 -9.47 15.20 9.24
C ASP A 323 -10.56 14.42 8.53
N THR A 324 -10.48 13.09 8.63
CA THR A 324 -11.55 12.22 8.15
C THR A 324 -12.83 12.48 8.97
N ALA A 325 -13.98 12.34 8.33
CA ALA A 325 -15.24 12.44 9.05
C ALA A 325 -15.34 11.41 10.18
N ARG A 326 -14.71 10.24 10.02
CA ARG A 326 -14.59 9.24 11.09
C ARG A 326 -13.92 9.83 12.32
N SER A 327 -12.72 10.41 12.19
CA SER A 327 -12.00 11.03 13.31
C SER A 327 -12.84 12.13 13.98
N VAL A 328 -13.45 13.01 13.17
CA VAL A 328 -14.28 14.12 13.69
C VAL A 328 -15.50 13.60 14.46
N ILE A 329 -16.20 12.58 13.95
CA ILE A 329 -17.36 11.98 14.62
C ILE A 329 -16.94 11.24 15.89
N THR A 330 -15.83 10.49 15.86
CA THR A 330 -15.32 9.76 17.04
C THR A 330 -14.92 10.73 18.15
N ASN A 331 -14.18 11.79 17.82
CA ASN A 331 -13.79 12.84 18.78
C ASN A 331 -15.02 13.55 19.36
N ALA A 332 -16.06 13.80 18.54
CA ALA A 332 -17.30 14.38 19.03
C ALA A 332 -18.03 13.48 20.03
N ALA A 333 -17.94 12.14 19.89
CA ALA A 333 -18.52 11.21 20.85
C ALA A 333 -17.86 11.31 22.25
N GLU A 334 -16.56 11.59 22.29
CA GLU A 334 -15.84 11.82 23.55
C GLU A 334 -16.19 13.16 24.20
N GLU A 335 -16.48 14.19 23.38
CA GLU A 335 -16.81 15.52 23.89
C GLU A 335 -18.27 15.63 24.35
N SER A 336 -19.25 15.19 23.56
CA SER A 336 -20.67 15.35 23.79
C SER A 336 -21.52 14.42 22.92
N SER A 337 -22.45 13.71 23.56
CA SER A 337 -23.43 12.88 22.86
C SER A 337 -24.28 13.69 21.87
N ASP A 338 -24.66 14.91 22.19
CA ASP A 338 -25.49 15.75 21.31
C ASP A 338 -24.74 16.08 20.02
N LYS A 339 -23.46 16.43 20.13
CA LYS A 339 -22.61 16.75 18.99
C LYS A 339 -22.37 15.52 18.10
N PHE A 340 -22.17 14.36 18.71
CA PHE A 340 -22.07 13.09 18.00
C PHE A 340 -23.34 12.81 17.19
N TYR A 341 -24.53 12.90 17.81
CA TYR A 341 -25.79 12.65 17.10
C TYR A 341 -26.05 13.69 16.00
N GLU A 342 -25.71 14.97 16.21
CA GLU A 342 -25.81 16.00 15.18
C GLU A 342 -25.00 15.65 13.93
N LEU A 343 -23.75 15.23 14.10
CA LEU A 343 -22.87 14.84 12.98
C LEU A 343 -23.34 13.55 12.31
N MET A 344 -23.77 12.55 13.08
CA MET A 344 -24.33 11.30 12.54
C MET A 344 -25.61 11.55 11.73
N ASP A 345 -26.53 12.37 12.24
CA ASP A 345 -27.77 12.71 11.53
C ASP A 345 -27.47 13.48 10.23
N LEU A 346 -26.49 14.38 10.25
CA LEU A 346 -26.03 15.09 9.05
C LEU A 346 -25.48 14.09 8.03
N PHE A 347 -24.62 13.15 8.44
CA PHE A 347 -24.06 12.14 7.54
C PHE A 347 -25.13 11.22 6.96
N MET A 348 -26.08 10.75 7.80
CA MET A 348 -27.19 9.91 7.36
C MET A 348 -28.09 10.63 6.34
N LYS A 349 -28.29 11.94 6.50
CA LYS A 349 -29.04 12.76 5.55
C LYS A 349 -28.32 12.86 4.20
N GLU A 350 -26.99 13.06 4.21
CA GLU A 350 -26.19 13.05 2.97
C GLU A 350 -26.23 11.67 2.28
N LEU A 351 -26.18 10.58 3.06
CA LEU A 351 -26.35 9.23 2.52
C LEU A 351 -27.72 9.07 1.83
N GLU A 352 -28.82 9.52 2.43
CA GLU A 352 -30.15 9.45 1.81
C GLU A 352 -30.26 10.33 0.55
N ASN A 353 -29.57 11.47 0.51
CA ASN A 353 -29.51 12.36 -0.66
C ASN A 353 -28.59 11.83 -1.77
N SER A 354 -27.67 10.91 -1.46
CA SER A 354 -26.70 10.39 -2.42
C SER A 354 -27.33 9.58 -3.56
N SER A 355 -28.59 9.12 -3.39
CA SER A 355 -29.32 8.34 -4.38
C SER A 355 -30.82 8.60 -4.32
N GLU A 356 -31.52 8.38 -5.42
CA GLU A 356 -32.98 8.22 -5.36
C GLU A 356 -33.33 7.07 -4.45
N THR A 357 -34.34 7.26 -3.60
CA THR A 357 -34.80 6.26 -2.65
C THR A 357 -36.23 5.81 -2.99
N GLU A 358 -36.42 4.52 -3.10
CA GLU A 358 -37.73 3.90 -3.37
C GLU A 358 -37.96 2.71 -2.43
N MET A 359 -39.21 2.29 -2.28
CA MET A 359 -39.52 1.01 -1.68
C MET A 359 -39.18 -0.09 -2.68
N MET A 360 -38.53 -1.14 -2.24
CA MET A 360 -38.18 -2.26 -3.11
C MET A 360 -39.43 -2.90 -3.69
N SER A 361 -39.48 -3.01 -4.99
CA SER A 361 -40.57 -3.72 -5.69
C SER A 361 -40.47 -5.22 -5.48
N GLU A 362 -41.58 -5.95 -5.70
CA GLU A 362 -41.59 -7.41 -5.60
C GLU A 362 -40.57 -8.06 -6.56
N THR A 363 -40.47 -7.55 -7.77
CA THR A 363 -39.51 -8.04 -8.80
C THR A 363 -38.06 -7.85 -8.37
N GLU A 364 -37.73 -6.71 -7.75
CA GLU A 364 -36.38 -6.42 -7.22
C GLU A 364 -36.06 -7.32 -6.03
N ALA A 365 -37.01 -7.52 -5.12
CA ALA A 365 -36.86 -8.46 -4.00
C ALA A 365 -36.61 -9.89 -4.50
N ASP A 366 -37.36 -10.37 -5.51
CA ASP A 366 -37.16 -11.70 -6.10
C ASP A 366 -35.75 -11.80 -6.77
N ARG A 367 -35.29 -10.77 -7.43
CA ARG A 367 -33.93 -10.74 -8.01
C ARG A 367 -32.84 -10.80 -6.94
N ALA A 368 -33.00 -10.03 -5.85
CA ALA A 368 -32.08 -10.06 -4.72
C ALA A 368 -32.05 -11.45 -4.05
N LEU A 369 -33.23 -12.04 -3.81
CA LEU A 369 -33.34 -13.37 -3.21
C LEU A 369 -32.76 -14.49 -4.08
N LYS A 370 -32.91 -14.38 -5.40
CA LYS A 370 -32.27 -15.34 -6.33
C LYS A 370 -30.73 -15.34 -6.18
N LYS A 371 -30.13 -14.18 -6.00
CA LYS A 371 -28.68 -14.06 -5.72
C LYS A 371 -28.34 -14.68 -4.36
N LEU A 372 -29.11 -14.41 -3.32
CA LEU A 372 -28.90 -14.94 -1.97
C LEU A 372 -29.16 -16.46 -1.86
N SER A 373 -30.14 -16.99 -2.61
CA SER A 373 -30.38 -18.43 -2.68
C SER A 373 -29.20 -19.20 -3.27
N ALA A 374 -28.48 -18.61 -4.20
CA ALA A 374 -27.25 -19.19 -4.73
C ALA A 374 -26.14 -19.30 -3.67
N LEU A 375 -26.25 -18.55 -2.56
CA LEU A 375 -25.35 -18.59 -1.39
C LEU A 375 -25.83 -19.51 -0.27
N GLY A 376 -26.91 -20.33 -0.52
CA GLY A 376 -27.37 -21.37 0.39
C GLY A 376 -28.55 -21.03 1.29
N MET A 377 -29.29 -19.93 1.04
CA MET A 377 -30.46 -19.54 1.79
C MET A 377 -31.61 -20.51 1.53
N ASN A 378 -32.30 -21.00 2.58
CA ASN A 378 -33.46 -21.90 2.44
C ASN A 378 -34.77 -21.15 2.06
N ALA A 379 -35.79 -21.89 1.61
CA ALA A 379 -37.04 -21.32 1.09
C ALA A 379 -37.83 -20.49 2.13
N ARG A 380 -37.81 -20.88 3.44
CA ARG A 380 -38.52 -20.17 4.50
C ARG A 380 -37.82 -18.85 4.81
N GLU A 381 -36.51 -18.89 4.97
CA GLU A 381 -35.65 -17.68 5.12
C GLU A 381 -35.84 -16.73 3.95
N SER A 382 -35.97 -17.26 2.72
CA SER A 382 -36.23 -16.47 1.53
C SER A 382 -37.58 -15.72 1.57
N ALA A 383 -38.62 -16.35 2.06
CA ALA A 383 -39.95 -15.73 2.16
C ALA A 383 -40.00 -14.61 3.22
N ASP A 384 -39.40 -14.85 4.38
CA ASP A 384 -39.29 -13.84 5.44
C ASP A 384 -38.42 -12.67 4.99
N MET A 385 -37.30 -12.93 4.32
CA MET A 385 -36.41 -11.94 3.76
C MET A 385 -37.10 -11.09 2.67
N LYS A 386 -37.89 -11.73 1.77
CA LYS A 386 -38.66 -11.00 0.75
C LYS A 386 -39.60 -9.99 1.39
N LYS A 387 -40.37 -10.41 2.40
CA LYS A 387 -41.28 -9.52 3.12
C LYS A 387 -40.53 -8.36 3.78
N MET A 388 -39.37 -8.63 4.37
CA MET A 388 -38.52 -7.63 4.98
C MET A 388 -37.98 -6.62 3.92
N LEU A 389 -37.43 -7.13 2.82
CA LEU A 389 -36.90 -6.28 1.73
C LEU A 389 -37.97 -5.32 1.17
N MET A 390 -39.22 -5.80 1.00
CA MET A 390 -40.31 -4.98 0.49
C MET A 390 -40.82 -3.90 1.47
N THR A 391 -40.42 -3.96 2.75
CA THR A 391 -40.77 -2.95 3.77
C THR A 391 -39.69 -1.90 4.00
N HIS A 392 -38.55 -2.03 3.33
CA HIS A 392 -37.39 -1.15 3.49
C HIS A 392 -37.13 -0.34 2.21
N LYS A 393 -36.60 0.86 2.38
CA LYS A 393 -36.15 1.71 1.26
C LYS A 393 -34.85 1.18 0.70
N VAL A 394 -34.70 1.35 -0.62
CA VAL A 394 -33.44 1.09 -1.34
C VAL A 394 -32.90 2.36 -1.96
N LEU A 395 -31.58 2.44 -2.02
CA LEU A 395 -30.86 3.41 -2.83
C LEU A 395 -30.78 2.82 -4.25
N LYS A 396 -31.38 3.47 -5.25
CA LYS A 396 -31.41 2.96 -6.63
C LYS A 396 -30.03 2.80 -7.24
N LYS A 397 -29.11 3.70 -6.88
CA LYS A 397 -27.69 3.67 -7.22
C LYS A 397 -26.89 3.99 -5.95
N GLY A 398 -26.80 3.03 -5.05
CA GLY A 398 -26.12 3.18 -3.77
C GLY A 398 -24.61 2.98 -3.93
N LEU A 399 -23.82 3.88 -3.35
CA LEU A 399 -22.38 3.73 -3.28
C LEU A 399 -22.01 3.04 -1.96
N PHE A 400 -21.43 1.84 -2.07
CA PHE A 400 -21.14 1.00 -0.90
C PHE A 400 -20.03 1.59 -0.02
N ASP A 401 -19.17 2.44 -0.61
CA ASP A 401 -18.08 3.14 0.08
C ASP A 401 -18.47 4.52 0.61
N PHE A 402 -19.77 4.85 0.63
CA PHE A 402 -20.29 6.07 1.25
C PHE A 402 -20.29 5.93 2.78
N VAL A 403 -19.11 6.05 3.36
CA VAL A 403 -18.85 5.85 4.81
C VAL A 403 -17.94 6.95 5.36
N PRO A 404 -18.00 7.26 6.68
CA PRO A 404 -17.19 8.32 7.30
C PRO A 404 -15.69 8.24 7.07
N ILE A 405 -15.12 7.02 6.96
CA ILE A 405 -13.69 6.86 6.71
C ILE A 405 -13.28 7.30 5.28
N ASN A 406 -14.22 7.28 4.33
CA ASN A 406 -14.05 7.72 2.94
C ASN A 406 -14.62 9.14 2.71
N SER A 407 -14.56 9.97 3.72
CA SER A 407 -14.93 11.39 3.62
C SER A 407 -14.09 12.25 4.55
N PHE A 408 -13.86 13.49 4.15
CA PHE A 408 -13.31 14.54 5.00
C PHE A 408 -14.43 15.40 5.58
N PHE A 409 -14.18 16.06 6.70
CA PHE A 409 -15.10 17.06 7.23
C PHE A 409 -14.48 18.45 7.09
N VAL A 410 -14.99 19.23 6.11
CA VAL A 410 -14.45 20.55 5.74
C VAL A 410 -15.59 21.54 5.67
N ASP A 411 -15.43 22.71 6.26
CA ASP A 411 -16.44 23.80 6.23
C ASP A 411 -17.86 23.35 6.63
N ARG A 412 -17.95 22.44 7.62
CA ARG A 412 -19.20 21.82 8.10
C ARG A 412 -19.93 20.97 7.08
N GLN A 413 -19.22 20.41 6.12
CA GLN A 413 -19.74 19.49 5.11
C GLN A 413 -18.87 18.24 5.04
N PHE A 414 -19.49 17.11 4.67
CA PHE A 414 -18.77 15.90 4.36
C PHE A 414 -18.36 15.90 2.90
N LEU A 415 -17.06 15.84 2.65
CA LEU A 415 -16.46 15.83 1.31
C LEU A 415 -16.06 14.38 0.97
N MET A 416 -16.85 13.71 0.13
CA MET A 416 -16.66 12.28 -0.18
C MET A 416 -15.48 12.05 -1.09
N PHE A 417 -14.77 10.93 -0.89
CA PHE A 417 -13.71 10.43 -1.77
C PHE A 417 -13.78 8.90 -1.85
N ASP A 418 -13.04 8.31 -2.78
CA ASP A 418 -12.82 6.86 -2.88
C ASP A 418 -14.09 6.00 -3.03
N GLN A 419 -14.99 6.40 -3.92
CA GLN A 419 -16.28 5.75 -4.14
C GLN A 419 -16.18 4.67 -5.24
N GLU A 420 -15.63 3.49 -4.89
CA GLU A 420 -15.30 2.43 -5.86
C GLU A 420 -16.53 1.62 -6.31
N PHE A 421 -17.43 1.27 -5.38
CA PHE A 421 -18.46 0.28 -5.64
C PHE A 421 -19.87 0.89 -5.68
N LEU A 422 -20.46 0.86 -6.89
CA LEU A 422 -21.86 1.21 -7.09
C LEU A 422 -22.71 -0.07 -7.11
N ILE A 423 -23.75 -0.10 -6.29
CA ILE A 423 -24.68 -1.22 -6.16
C ILE A 423 -26.10 -0.73 -6.46
N GLU A 424 -26.75 -1.37 -7.44
CA GLU A 424 -28.15 -1.10 -7.74
C GLU A 424 -29.06 -1.69 -6.66
N ASP A 425 -30.13 -0.95 -6.32
CA ASP A 425 -31.15 -1.33 -5.35
C ASP A 425 -30.56 -1.73 -3.97
N LEU A 426 -29.56 -0.97 -3.51
CA LEU A 426 -28.87 -1.21 -2.24
C LEU A 426 -29.79 -0.84 -1.06
N PRO A 427 -30.09 -1.78 -0.14
CA PRO A 427 -30.93 -1.48 1.02
C PRO A 427 -30.34 -0.36 1.88
N LEU A 428 -31.15 0.69 2.12
CA LEU A 428 -30.72 1.87 2.87
C LEU A 428 -30.28 1.52 4.30
N ASP A 429 -30.98 0.59 4.95
CA ASP A 429 -30.67 0.20 6.32
C ASP A 429 -29.32 -0.55 6.43
N VAL A 430 -28.93 -1.29 5.39
CA VAL A 430 -27.58 -1.89 5.30
C VAL A 430 -26.52 -0.80 5.29
N MET A 431 -26.76 0.27 4.53
CA MET A 431 -25.82 1.40 4.49
C MET A 431 -25.80 2.18 5.79
N LYS A 432 -26.97 2.41 6.43
CA LYS A 432 -27.02 3.05 7.75
C LYS A 432 -26.26 2.25 8.80
N TRP A 433 -26.41 0.92 8.79
CA TRP A 433 -25.63 0.05 9.67
C TRP A 433 -24.12 0.13 9.36
N ARG A 434 -23.74 0.08 8.06
CA ARG A 434 -22.35 0.19 7.63
C ARG A 434 -21.71 1.51 8.04
N VAL A 435 -22.42 2.63 7.86
CA VAL A 435 -21.98 3.96 8.33
C VAL A 435 -21.72 3.94 9.83
N THR A 436 -22.67 3.42 10.63
CA THR A 436 -22.52 3.32 12.07
C THR A 436 -21.34 2.43 12.47
N ALA A 437 -21.23 1.24 11.87
CA ALA A 437 -20.15 0.29 12.16
C ALA A 437 -18.76 0.84 11.75
N SER A 438 -18.67 1.79 10.82
CA SER A 438 -17.41 2.37 10.37
C SER A 438 -16.88 3.49 11.28
N VAL A 439 -17.68 3.92 12.28
CA VAL A 439 -17.27 4.92 13.28
C VAL A 439 -16.66 4.24 14.50
N TYR A 440 -17.12 3.04 14.83
CA TYR A 440 -16.57 2.21 15.89
C TYR A 440 -15.40 1.36 15.40
#